data_84ec37d0f47bde33048e6ead4c1b2002
#
_entry.id   84ec37d0f47bde33048e6ead4c1b2002
#
_cell.length_a   1.000
_cell.length_b   1.000
_cell.length_c   1.000
_cell.angle_alpha   90.00
_cell.angle_beta   90.00
_cell.angle_gamma   90.00
#
_symmetry.space_group_name_H-M   'P 1'
#
loop_
_entity.id
_entity.type
_entity.pdbx_description
1 polymer ?
#
loop_
_entity_poly.entity_id
_entity_poly.type
_entity_poly.pdbx_seq_one_letter_code
_entity_poly.pdbx_strand_id
1 'polypeptide(L)'
;MPTLQPHVPRVALTTYSVKPRGGVVHTLELAEELRREGVDVTIVAMGDPDQGFFRSVDAPVRIVEAPSWGDTLEQRVFSWIDAMTQGLQQMSGDFDIVHSQDCISARAAARVRDAGAKFKLLRTVHHVDDFTTQALIDCQRNAILEPDRVLVVSRLWQQRLRAEYGVDADIVTNGVRTDRFAAGVSVERRRQLRNKIGVGDRFLYLTIGGIEPRKGSRHLIDAMGLLKRERRDAPALAIIGGHSFQDYREYREQALNSLPALGLELNKDLILLGTVPEQEMAEWMAAADGFAFPSVNEGFGLVILEAASAGLPVVASDIPVFHEFLAHDDDAILTSTGDATSLAAGMARLLDEPQTRQRLAAHGPALAGRYPWSRTASQHTAIYRQMSSAHE
;
A
#
# COMPACT_ATOMS: atom_id res chain seq x y z
N MET A 1 -40.36 11.14 24.21
CA MET A 1 -40.11 10.65 22.85
C MET A 1 -38.97 9.69 22.93
N PRO A 2 -39.06 8.45 22.42
CA PRO A 2 -37.91 7.58 22.38
C PRO A 2 -36.88 8.22 21.44
N THR A 3 -35.69 8.47 21.97
CA THR A 3 -34.53 8.85 21.14
C THR A 3 -34.29 7.70 20.18
N LEU A 4 -34.58 7.90 18.89
CA LEU A 4 -34.15 7.01 17.82
C LEU A 4 -32.64 6.86 17.98
N GLN A 5 -32.17 5.65 18.30
CA GLN A 5 -30.74 5.38 18.25
C GLN A 5 -30.30 5.64 16.79
N PRO A 6 -29.22 6.39 16.56
CA PRO A 6 -28.77 6.66 15.21
C PRO A 6 -28.54 5.32 14.51
N HIS A 7 -29.15 5.15 13.35
CA HIS A 7 -28.97 3.96 12.51
C HIS A 7 -27.49 3.79 12.18
N VAL A 8 -26.92 2.64 12.58
CA VAL A 8 -25.55 2.29 12.20
C VAL A 8 -25.60 1.75 10.78
N PRO A 9 -25.00 2.43 9.80
CA PRO A 9 -25.08 1.98 8.42
C PRO A 9 -24.33 0.66 8.20
N ARG A 10 -24.90 -0.21 7.39
CA ARG A 10 -24.26 -1.44 6.91
C ARG A 10 -23.33 -1.08 5.74
N VAL A 11 -22.03 -1.33 5.92
CA VAL A 11 -20.99 -0.88 4.99
C VAL A 11 -20.36 -2.08 4.28
N ALA A 12 -20.32 -2.05 2.94
CA ALA A 12 -19.44 -2.93 2.18
C ALA A 12 -18.11 -2.22 1.90
N LEU A 13 -16.98 -2.74 2.38
CA LEU A 13 -15.66 -2.33 1.89
C LEU A 13 -15.30 -3.21 0.71
N THR A 14 -15.15 -2.61 -0.49
CA THR A 14 -14.94 -3.37 -1.72
C THR A 14 -13.53 -3.21 -2.27
N THR A 15 -12.90 -4.33 -2.67
CA THR A 15 -11.58 -4.34 -3.29
C THR A 15 -11.47 -5.42 -4.37
N TYR A 16 -10.68 -5.13 -5.42
CA TYR A 16 -10.53 -6.04 -6.55
C TYR A 16 -9.61 -7.23 -6.30
N SER A 17 -9.03 -7.40 -5.11
CA SER A 17 -8.02 -8.43 -4.89
C SER A 17 -8.01 -8.92 -3.44
N VAL A 18 -7.59 -10.16 -3.26
CA VAL A 18 -7.27 -10.77 -1.94
C VAL A 18 -5.76 -10.82 -1.67
N LYS A 19 -4.92 -10.35 -2.62
CA LYS A 19 -3.45 -10.41 -2.51
C LYS A 19 -2.89 -9.23 -1.69
N PRO A 20 -1.70 -9.36 -1.07
CA PRO A 20 -1.09 -8.31 -0.25
C PRO A 20 -0.64 -7.11 -1.08
N ARG A 21 -1.55 -6.18 -1.30
CA ARG A 21 -1.35 -4.89 -1.98
C ARG A 21 -1.75 -3.77 -1.06
N GLY A 22 -1.18 -2.58 -1.21
CA GLY A 22 -1.41 -1.46 -0.30
C GLY A 22 -2.89 -1.14 -0.06
N GLY A 23 -3.72 -1.08 -1.13
CA GLY A 23 -5.16 -0.87 -1.00
C GLY A 23 -5.89 -2.02 -0.31
N VAL A 24 -5.44 -3.28 -0.51
CA VAL A 24 -6.02 -4.44 0.19
C VAL A 24 -5.63 -4.44 1.66
N VAL A 25 -4.35 -4.17 1.98
CA VAL A 25 -3.90 -4.01 3.38
C VAL A 25 -4.71 -2.93 4.07
N HIS A 26 -4.89 -1.76 3.42
CA HIS A 26 -5.75 -0.68 3.93
C HIS A 26 -7.17 -1.18 4.21
N THR A 27 -7.77 -1.92 3.27
CA THR A 27 -9.14 -2.45 3.42
C THR A 27 -9.28 -3.35 4.64
N LEU A 28 -8.33 -4.26 4.84
CA LEU A 28 -8.37 -5.20 5.96
C LEU A 28 -8.17 -4.49 7.31
N GLU A 29 -7.19 -3.61 7.41
CA GLU A 29 -6.91 -2.85 8.64
C GLU A 29 -8.09 -1.93 8.99
N LEU A 30 -8.64 -1.22 8.00
CA LEU A 30 -9.81 -0.37 8.20
C LEU A 30 -11.04 -1.17 8.64
N ALA A 31 -11.30 -2.34 8.03
CA ALA A 31 -12.43 -3.18 8.40
C ALA A 31 -12.36 -3.64 9.86
N GLU A 32 -11.20 -4.12 10.30
CA GLU A 32 -10.99 -4.56 11.67
C GLU A 32 -11.21 -3.42 12.68
N GLU A 33 -10.72 -2.22 12.36
CA GLU A 33 -10.84 -1.08 13.27
C GLU A 33 -12.26 -0.52 13.31
N LEU A 34 -12.95 -0.46 12.16
CA LEU A 34 -14.38 -0.09 12.09
C LEU A 34 -15.24 -1.04 12.92
N ARG A 35 -14.96 -2.34 12.88
CA ARG A 35 -15.67 -3.31 13.72
C ARG A 35 -15.44 -3.09 15.22
N ARG A 36 -14.21 -2.72 15.62
CA ARG A 36 -13.91 -2.35 17.02
C ARG A 36 -14.70 -1.11 17.45
N GLU A 37 -15.00 -0.20 16.53
CA GLU A 37 -15.90 0.95 16.77
C GLU A 37 -17.39 0.61 16.70
N GLY A 38 -17.75 -0.65 16.42
CA GLY A 38 -19.14 -1.11 16.34
C GLY A 38 -19.83 -0.82 15.02
N VAL A 39 -19.09 -0.52 13.94
CA VAL A 39 -19.65 -0.37 12.60
C VAL A 39 -19.95 -1.73 12.00
N ASP A 40 -21.13 -1.90 11.40
CA ASP A 40 -21.49 -3.11 10.66
C ASP A 40 -20.81 -3.09 9.28
N VAL A 41 -19.65 -3.75 9.21
CA VAL A 41 -18.82 -3.77 8.01
C VAL A 41 -18.62 -5.20 7.50
N THR A 42 -18.75 -5.37 6.19
CA THR A 42 -18.43 -6.59 5.44
C THR A 42 -17.42 -6.25 4.35
N ILE A 43 -16.39 -7.08 4.18
CA ILE A 43 -15.45 -6.95 3.07
C ILE A 43 -15.99 -7.74 1.88
N VAL A 44 -16.06 -7.10 0.71
CA VAL A 44 -16.38 -7.75 -0.57
C VAL A 44 -15.15 -7.67 -1.47
N ALA A 45 -14.56 -8.79 -1.80
CA ALA A 45 -13.31 -8.85 -2.57
C ALA A 45 -13.40 -9.80 -3.76
N MET A 46 -12.56 -9.57 -4.77
CA MET A 46 -12.39 -10.52 -5.87
C MET A 46 -11.22 -11.45 -5.60
N GLY A 47 -11.42 -12.73 -5.81
CA GLY A 47 -10.38 -13.74 -5.59
C GLY A 47 -10.89 -15.15 -5.85
N ASP A 48 -10.14 -16.12 -5.37
CA ASP A 48 -10.54 -17.50 -5.29
C ASP A 48 -11.31 -17.70 -3.97
N PRO A 49 -12.59 -18.11 -4.00
CA PRO A 49 -13.40 -18.30 -2.80
C PRO A 49 -12.80 -19.32 -1.82
N ASP A 50 -12.06 -20.32 -2.33
CA ASP A 50 -11.47 -21.37 -1.51
C ASP A 50 -10.16 -20.94 -0.82
N GLN A 51 -9.46 -19.93 -1.33
CA GLN A 51 -8.18 -19.47 -0.79
C GLN A 51 -8.31 -18.30 0.19
N GLY A 52 -9.29 -17.42 0.00
CA GLY A 52 -9.47 -16.25 0.85
C GLY A 52 -8.35 -15.20 0.73
N PHE A 53 -8.21 -14.36 1.77
CA PHE A 53 -7.14 -13.38 1.86
C PHE A 53 -5.81 -14.01 2.28
N PHE A 54 -4.72 -13.30 2.00
CA PHE A 54 -3.35 -13.66 2.40
C PHE A 54 -3.15 -13.71 3.94
N ARG A 55 -4.10 -13.23 4.72
CA ARG A 55 -4.17 -13.31 6.18
C ARG A 55 -5.62 -13.47 6.66
N SER A 56 -5.78 -13.89 7.91
CA SER A 56 -7.06 -13.80 8.58
C SER A 56 -7.46 -12.34 8.83
N VAL A 57 -8.76 -12.08 8.86
CA VAL A 57 -9.33 -10.77 9.15
C VAL A 57 -10.55 -10.94 10.06
N ASP A 58 -10.63 -10.10 11.09
CA ASP A 58 -11.76 -10.09 12.02
C ASP A 58 -12.91 -9.22 11.46
N ALA A 59 -13.42 -9.62 10.29
CA ALA A 59 -14.59 -9.03 9.65
C ALA A 59 -15.27 -10.08 8.76
N PRO A 60 -16.59 -10.02 8.55
CA PRO A 60 -17.26 -10.83 7.52
C PRO A 60 -16.65 -10.57 6.15
N VAL A 61 -16.43 -11.66 5.40
CA VAL A 61 -15.85 -11.61 4.06
C VAL A 61 -16.78 -12.29 3.06
N ARG A 62 -16.99 -11.65 1.92
CA ARG A 62 -17.64 -12.25 0.74
C ARG A 62 -16.69 -12.15 -0.44
N ILE A 63 -16.34 -13.28 -1.02
CA ILE A 63 -15.45 -13.33 -2.18
C ILE A 63 -16.26 -13.57 -3.43
N VAL A 64 -16.12 -12.65 -4.37
CA VAL A 64 -16.60 -12.78 -5.74
C VAL A 64 -15.51 -13.47 -6.53
N GLU A 65 -15.87 -14.57 -7.22
CA GLU A 65 -14.91 -15.32 -8.02
C GLU A 65 -14.28 -14.44 -9.11
N ALA A 66 -12.95 -14.38 -9.13
CA ALA A 66 -12.22 -13.62 -10.11
C ALA A 66 -12.19 -14.36 -11.44
N PRO A 67 -12.55 -13.73 -12.58
CA PRO A 67 -12.43 -14.36 -13.89
C PRO A 67 -10.99 -14.72 -14.22
N SER A 68 -10.80 -15.63 -15.15
CA SER A 68 -9.48 -15.94 -15.70
C SER A 68 -8.82 -14.69 -16.26
N TRP A 69 -7.48 -14.66 -16.24
CA TRP A 69 -6.70 -13.54 -16.75
C TRP A 69 -6.93 -13.39 -18.26
N GLY A 70 -7.40 -12.20 -18.67
CA GLY A 70 -7.48 -11.84 -20.09
C GLY A 70 -6.08 -11.57 -20.67
N ASP A 71 -5.97 -11.63 -22.00
CA ASP A 71 -4.71 -11.44 -22.73
C ASP A 71 -4.14 -10.02 -22.58
N THR A 72 -5.01 -9.03 -22.41
CA THR A 72 -4.64 -7.62 -22.22
C THR A 72 -5.08 -7.10 -20.87
N LEU A 73 -4.41 -6.03 -20.39
CA LEU A 73 -4.81 -5.33 -19.15
C LEU A 73 -6.26 -4.82 -19.24
N GLU A 74 -6.65 -4.30 -20.40
CA GLU A 74 -7.99 -3.77 -20.65
C GLU A 74 -9.05 -4.87 -20.51
N GLN A 75 -8.88 -6.00 -21.20
CA GLN A 75 -9.80 -7.14 -21.09
C GLN A 75 -9.93 -7.63 -19.66
N ARG A 76 -8.82 -7.68 -18.93
CA ARG A 76 -8.80 -8.07 -17.52
C ARG A 76 -9.61 -7.10 -16.66
N VAL A 77 -9.36 -5.79 -16.80
CA VAL A 77 -10.06 -4.77 -16.02
C VAL A 77 -11.56 -4.85 -16.25
N PHE A 78 -12.01 -4.91 -17.51
CA PHE A 78 -13.44 -4.93 -17.81
C PHE A 78 -14.12 -6.24 -17.42
N SER A 79 -13.50 -7.40 -17.64
CA SER A 79 -14.06 -8.68 -17.17
C SER A 79 -14.19 -8.73 -15.64
N TRP A 80 -13.25 -8.12 -14.92
CA TRP A 80 -13.30 -8.03 -13.47
C TRP A 80 -14.38 -7.05 -12.99
N ILE A 81 -14.58 -5.93 -13.67
CA ILE A 81 -15.71 -5.02 -13.40
C ILE A 81 -17.03 -5.76 -13.59
N ASP A 82 -17.18 -6.55 -14.67
CA ASP A 82 -18.40 -7.30 -14.96
C ASP A 82 -18.70 -8.35 -13.87
N ALA A 83 -17.68 -9.12 -13.45
CA ALA A 83 -17.83 -10.10 -12.39
C ALA A 83 -18.17 -9.45 -11.04
N MET A 84 -17.47 -8.39 -10.66
CA MET A 84 -17.77 -7.64 -9.44
C MET A 84 -19.17 -7.01 -9.48
N THR A 85 -19.62 -6.53 -10.65
CA THR A 85 -20.98 -6.02 -10.83
C THR A 85 -22.02 -7.10 -10.54
N GLN A 86 -21.85 -8.29 -11.09
CA GLN A 86 -22.74 -9.43 -10.83
C GLN A 86 -22.78 -9.83 -9.35
N GLY A 87 -21.60 -9.89 -8.72
CA GLY A 87 -21.50 -10.20 -7.29
C GLY A 87 -22.17 -9.15 -6.42
N LEU A 88 -21.92 -7.87 -6.64
CA LEU A 88 -22.54 -6.79 -5.89
C LEU A 88 -24.06 -6.68 -6.13
N GLN A 89 -24.54 -7.02 -7.34
CA GLN A 89 -25.97 -7.02 -7.64
C GLN A 89 -26.74 -8.04 -6.80
N GLN A 90 -26.15 -9.20 -6.56
CA GLN A 90 -26.74 -10.24 -5.69
C GLN A 90 -26.82 -9.81 -4.22
N MET A 91 -25.99 -8.84 -3.80
CA MET A 91 -25.88 -8.33 -2.44
C MET A 91 -26.43 -6.90 -2.28
N SER A 92 -27.09 -6.34 -3.30
CA SER A 92 -27.43 -4.91 -3.38
C SER A 92 -28.37 -4.42 -2.27
N GLY A 93 -29.15 -5.29 -1.63
CA GLY A 93 -30.03 -5.00 -0.50
C GLY A 93 -29.36 -5.12 0.88
N ASP A 94 -28.13 -5.61 0.95
CA ASP A 94 -27.45 -5.89 2.22
C ASP A 94 -26.72 -4.67 2.79
N PHE A 95 -26.48 -3.64 1.99
CA PHE A 95 -25.64 -2.50 2.34
C PHE A 95 -26.33 -1.16 2.14
N ASP A 96 -26.06 -0.23 3.03
CA ASP A 96 -26.50 1.16 2.94
C ASP A 96 -25.41 2.02 2.28
N ILE A 97 -24.14 1.60 2.42
CA ILE A 97 -22.97 2.24 1.83
C ILE A 97 -22.08 1.17 1.19
N VAL A 98 -21.66 1.40 -0.05
CA VAL A 98 -20.57 0.67 -0.69
C VAL A 98 -19.37 1.60 -0.77
N HIS A 99 -18.29 1.23 -0.07
CA HIS A 99 -17.06 2.00 -0.03
C HIS A 99 -15.95 1.29 -0.81
N SER A 100 -15.65 1.79 -1.99
CA SER A 100 -14.71 1.17 -2.93
C SER A 100 -13.28 1.68 -2.75
N GLN A 101 -12.31 0.75 -2.80
CA GLN A 101 -10.89 1.06 -2.59
C GLN A 101 -10.08 1.13 -3.90
N ASP A 102 -10.69 0.80 -5.03
CA ASP A 102 -10.04 0.75 -6.35
C ASP A 102 -11.02 1.11 -7.49
N CYS A 103 -10.49 1.27 -8.71
CA CYS A 103 -11.32 1.65 -9.85
C CYS A 103 -12.26 0.53 -10.31
N ILE A 104 -11.87 -0.74 -10.20
CA ILE A 104 -12.67 -1.89 -10.61
C ILE A 104 -13.93 -1.98 -9.75
N SER A 105 -13.75 -2.01 -8.42
CA SER A 105 -14.86 -2.09 -7.48
C SER A 105 -15.76 -0.84 -7.51
N ALA A 106 -15.18 0.36 -7.72
CA ALA A 106 -15.97 1.59 -7.85
C ALA A 106 -16.84 1.59 -9.10
N ARG A 107 -16.30 1.19 -10.25
CA ARG A 107 -17.08 1.09 -11.50
C ARG A 107 -18.18 0.04 -11.42
N ALA A 108 -17.89 -1.10 -10.79
CA ALA A 108 -18.89 -2.14 -10.56
C ALA A 108 -20.03 -1.64 -9.66
N ALA A 109 -19.69 -0.99 -8.54
CA ALA A 109 -20.69 -0.42 -7.63
C ALA A 109 -21.53 0.68 -8.29
N ALA A 110 -20.93 1.57 -9.09
CA ALA A 110 -21.66 2.59 -9.84
C ALA A 110 -22.69 1.95 -10.78
N ARG A 111 -22.31 0.91 -11.54
CA ARG A 111 -23.25 0.18 -12.42
C ARG A 111 -24.43 -0.44 -11.67
N VAL A 112 -24.18 -1.02 -10.50
CA VAL A 112 -25.23 -1.64 -9.67
C VAL A 112 -26.16 -0.57 -9.11
N ARG A 113 -25.64 0.57 -8.64
CA ARG A 113 -26.44 1.71 -8.18
C ARG A 113 -27.29 2.28 -9.31
N ASP A 114 -26.71 2.50 -10.49
CA ASP A 114 -27.41 3.05 -11.68
C ASP A 114 -28.48 2.09 -12.20
N ALA A 115 -28.35 0.78 -11.94
CA ALA A 115 -29.39 -0.23 -12.19
C ALA A 115 -30.52 -0.23 -11.13
N GLY A 116 -30.49 0.67 -10.14
CA GLY A 116 -31.57 0.89 -9.17
C GLY A 116 -31.31 0.43 -7.75
N ALA A 117 -30.10 -0.04 -7.42
CA ALA A 117 -29.73 -0.36 -6.05
C ALA A 117 -29.67 0.91 -5.17
N LYS A 118 -30.12 0.78 -3.90
CA LYS A 118 -30.31 1.93 -3.00
C LYS A 118 -29.20 2.06 -1.96
N PHE A 119 -27.95 2.07 -2.38
CA PHE A 119 -26.84 2.40 -1.50
C PHE A 119 -26.13 3.68 -1.94
N LYS A 120 -25.41 4.31 -1.03
CA LYS A 120 -24.48 5.40 -1.33
C LYS A 120 -23.13 4.82 -1.73
N LEU A 121 -22.53 5.40 -2.78
CA LEU A 121 -21.20 5.01 -3.23
C LEU A 121 -20.16 5.99 -2.73
N LEU A 122 -19.24 5.49 -1.89
CA LEU A 122 -18.04 6.19 -1.43
C LEU A 122 -16.82 5.57 -2.09
N ARG A 123 -15.83 6.37 -2.43
CA ARG A 123 -14.56 5.87 -2.93
C ARG A 123 -13.37 6.51 -2.23
N THR A 124 -12.39 5.69 -1.78
CA THR A 124 -11.04 6.16 -1.45
C THR A 124 -10.13 6.01 -2.66
N VAL A 125 -9.57 7.12 -3.14
CA VAL A 125 -8.55 7.13 -4.20
C VAL A 125 -7.18 7.09 -3.54
N HIS A 126 -6.53 5.93 -3.60
CA HIS A 126 -5.19 5.74 -3.06
C HIS A 126 -4.12 6.33 -3.97
N HIS A 127 -4.29 6.21 -5.28
CA HIS A 127 -3.49 6.81 -6.35
C HIS A 127 -4.27 6.71 -7.67
N VAL A 128 -3.76 7.38 -8.68
CA VAL A 128 -4.24 7.30 -10.06
C VAL A 128 -3.15 6.61 -10.88
N ASP A 129 -3.53 5.59 -11.64
CA ASP A 129 -2.63 4.82 -12.49
C ASP A 129 -2.36 5.55 -13.82
N ASP A 130 -1.16 5.39 -14.38
CA ASP A 130 -0.75 5.94 -15.67
C ASP A 130 -1.18 4.99 -16.80
N PHE A 131 -2.50 4.91 -17.03
CA PHE A 131 -3.05 4.10 -18.14
C PHE A 131 -2.76 4.75 -19.48
N THR A 132 -2.53 3.90 -20.50
CA THR A 132 -2.15 4.32 -21.85
C THR A 132 -3.29 4.15 -22.86
N THR A 133 -4.31 3.34 -22.60
CA THR A 133 -5.46 3.18 -23.47
C THR A 133 -6.60 4.09 -23.04
N GLN A 134 -7.31 4.70 -24.00
CA GLN A 134 -8.40 5.63 -23.71
C GLN A 134 -9.50 4.98 -22.87
N ALA A 135 -9.82 3.72 -23.14
CA ALA A 135 -10.83 2.98 -22.38
C ALA A 135 -10.50 2.86 -20.89
N LEU A 136 -9.23 2.59 -20.54
CA LEU A 136 -8.78 2.53 -19.13
C LEU A 136 -8.70 3.91 -18.49
N ILE A 137 -8.28 4.94 -19.25
CA ILE A 137 -8.29 6.34 -18.79
C ILE A 137 -9.71 6.77 -18.44
N ASP A 138 -10.68 6.51 -19.34
CA ASP A 138 -12.09 6.84 -19.11
C ASP A 138 -12.69 6.02 -17.96
N CYS A 139 -12.34 4.74 -17.86
CA CYS A 139 -12.76 3.89 -16.76
C CYS A 139 -12.30 4.45 -15.41
N GLN A 140 -11.03 4.84 -15.31
CA GLN A 140 -10.46 5.43 -14.10
C GLN A 140 -11.09 6.79 -13.78
N ARG A 141 -11.29 7.64 -14.81
CA ARG A 141 -11.96 8.93 -14.67
C ARG A 141 -13.38 8.75 -14.11
N ASN A 142 -14.17 7.87 -14.70
CA ASN A 142 -15.54 7.61 -14.26
C ASN A 142 -15.58 7.06 -12.84
N ALA A 143 -14.64 6.18 -12.49
CA ALA A 143 -14.52 5.67 -11.12
C ALA A 143 -14.20 6.76 -10.08
N ILE A 144 -13.72 7.94 -10.49
CA ILE A 144 -13.50 9.12 -9.63
C ILE A 144 -14.72 10.03 -9.61
N LEU A 145 -15.43 10.18 -10.74
CA LEU A 145 -16.51 11.14 -10.89
C LEU A 145 -17.89 10.62 -10.47
N GLU A 146 -18.12 9.31 -10.51
CA GLU A 146 -19.43 8.70 -10.25
C GLU A 146 -19.79 8.49 -8.78
N PRO A 147 -18.84 8.33 -7.83
CA PRO A 147 -19.16 8.19 -6.41
C PRO A 147 -19.90 9.41 -5.86
N ASP A 148 -20.80 9.19 -4.89
CA ASP A 148 -21.49 10.25 -4.16
C ASP A 148 -20.52 11.07 -3.30
N ARG A 149 -19.42 10.45 -2.88
CA ARG A 149 -18.34 11.09 -2.11
C ARG A 149 -17.00 10.44 -2.42
N VAL A 150 -15.94 11.25 -2.41
CA VAL A 150 -14.58 10.79 -2.72
C VAL A 150 -13.65 11.13 -1.55
N LEU A 151 -12.86 10.16 -1.15
CA LEU A 151 -11.78 10.32 -0.17
C LEU A 151 -10.44 10.15 -0.85
N VAL A 152 -9.43 10.78 -0.27
CA VAL A 152 -8.01 10.63 -0.62
C VAL A 152 -7.18 10.43 0.63
N VAL A 153 -6.01 9.85 0.46
CA VAL A 153 -5.12 9.50 1.59
C VAL A 153 -4.07 10.58 1.90
N SER A 154 -4.00 11.65 1.09
CA SER A 154 -3.02 12.73 1.25
C SER A 154 -3.53 14.05 0.67
N ARG A 155 -2.93 15.15 1.12
CA ARG A 155 -3.21 16.51 0.62
C ARG A 155 -2.79 16.65 -0.85
N LEU A 156 -1.69 16.03 -1.24
CA LEU A 156 -1.24 16.02 -2.63
C LEU A 156 -2.34 15.45 -3.55
N TRP A 157 -2.93 14.32 -3.19
CA TRP A 157 -3.99 13.71 -3.99
C TRP A 157 -5.29 14.51 -3.98
N GLN A 158 -5.62 15.19 -2.88
CA GLN A 158 -6.75 16.13 -2.85
C GLN A 158 -6.56 17.26 -3.87
N GLN A 159 -5.38 17.88 -3.89
CA GLN A 159 -5.06 18.95 -4.84
C GLN A 159 -5.08 18.47 -6.28
N ARG A 160 -4.53 17.27 -6.55
CA ARG A 160 -4.54 16.66 -7.89
C ARG A 160 -5.95 16.35 -8.37
N LEU A 161 -6.79 15.71 -7.54
CA LEU A 161 -8.17 15.40 -7.95
C LEU A 161 -8.98 16.68 -8.20
N ARG A 162 -8.76 17.73 -7.42
CA ARG A 162 -9.39 19.02 -7.67
C ARG A 162 -8.93 19.64 -8.98
N ALA A 163 -7.63 19.63 -9.27
CA ALA A 163 -7.06 20.23 -10.48
C ALA A 163 -7.39 19.46 -11.76
N GLU A 164 -7.30 18.11 -11.71
CA GLU A 164 -7.38 17.25 -12.89
C GLU A 164 -8.82 16.77 -13.18
N TYR A 165 -9.64 16.63 -12.13
CA TYR A 165 -11.00 16.05 -12.23
C TYR A 165 -12.11 16.99 -11.75
N GLY A 166 -11.79 18.11 -11.11
CA GLY A 166 -12.77 19.02 -10.51
C GLY A 166 -13.49 18.44 -9.29
N VAL A 167 -12.90 17.45 -8.62
CA VAL A 167 -13.48 16.75 -7.46
C VAL A 167 -12.91 17.30 -6.17
N ASP A 168 -13.78 17.77 -5.28
CA ASP A 168 -13.44 18.11 -3.89
C ASP A 168 -13.50 16.83 -3.04
N ALA A 169 -12.34 16.22 -2.78
CA ALA A 169 -12.23 15.02 -1.98
C ALA A 169 -11.88 15.34 -0.52
N ASP A 170 -12.40 14.55 0.42
CA ASP A 170 -11.98 14.64 1.82
C ASP A 170 -10.68 13.89 2.08
N ILE A 171 -9.83 14.42 2.96
CA ILE A 171 -8.60 13.73 3.32
C ILE A 171 -8.85 12.82 4.53
N VAL A 172 -8.61 11.52 4.35
CA VAL A 172 -8.54 10.55 5.43
C VAL A 172 -7.24 9.76 5.27
N THR A 173 -6.25 10.08 6.10
CA THR A 173 -4.93 9.46 6.03
C THR A 173 -4.98 7.99 6.45
N ASN A 174 -4.06 7.20 5.93
CA ASN A 174 -3.88 5.83 6.38
C ASN A 174 -3.36 5.77 7.82
N GLY A 175 -3.63 4.64 8.49
CA GLY A 175 -3.04 4.31 9.78
C GLY A 175 -1.88 3.32 9.67
N VAL A 176 -1.25 3.03 10.81
CA VAL A 176 -0.25 1.97 10.96
C VAL A 176 -0.50 1.17 12.25
N ARG A 177 -0.26 -0.12 12.21
CA ARG A 177 -0.34 -1.04 13.36
C ARG A 177 1.00 -1.02 14.12
N THR A 178 1.15 -0.04 15.00
CA THR A 178 2.39 0.11 15.79
C THR A 178 2.63 -1.08 16.71
N ASP A 179 1.59 -1.67 17.28
CA ASP A 179 1.66 -2.88 18.10
C ASP A 179 2.31 -4.07 17.38
N ARG A 180 2.06 -4.18 16.08
CA ARG A 180 2.59 -5.27 15.25
C ARG A 180 4.06 -5.10 14.91
N PHE A 181 4.48 -3.89 14.56
CA PHE A 181 5.84 -3.64 14.08
C PHE A 181 6.83 -3.33 15.19
N ALA A 182 6.38 -2.74 16.31
CA ALA A 182 7.24 -2.42 17.46
C ALA A 182 7.68 -3.62 18.29
N ALA A 183 7.09 -4.81 18.07
CA ALA A 183 7.40 -6.01 18.86
C ALA A 183 8.87 -6.47 18.72
N GLY A 184 9.54 -6.09 17.62
CA GLY A 184 10.90 -6.53 17.33
C GLY A 184 11.02 -8.04 17.13
N VAL A 185 12.24 -8.54 17.13
CA VAL A 185 12.54 -9.99 17.10
C VAL A 185 13.69 -10.30 18.06
N SER A 186 13.74 -11.54 18.55
CA SER A 186 14.90 -11.99 19.35
C SER A 186 16.17 -11.97 18.49
N VAL A 187 17.32 -11.81 19.15
CA VAL A 187 18.64 -11.87 18.50
C VAL A 187 18.80 -13.17 17.70
N GLU A 188 18.33 -14.28 18.26
CA GLU A 188 18.40 -15.58 17.60
C GLU A 188 17.52 -15.62 16.33
N ARG A 189 16.27 -15.10 16.39
CA ARG A 189 15.38 -15.05 15.24
C ARG A 189 15.93 -14.14 14.14
N ARG A 190 16.49 -12.99 14.52
CA ARG A 190 17.19 -12.10 13.58
C ARG A 190 18.31 -12.84 12.85
N ARG A 191 19.16 -13.55 13.60
CA ARG A 191 20.26 -14.34 13.05
C ARG A 191 19.76 -15.43 12.10
N GLN A 192 18.69 -16.17 12.47
CA GLN A 192 18.10 -17.20 11.64
C GLN A 192 17.59 -16.63 10.28
N LEU A 193 16.87 -15.52 10.30
CA LEU A 193 16.38 -14.87 9.09
C LEU A 193 17.53 -14.45 8.18
N ARG A 194 18.57 -13.83 8.74
CA ARG A 194 19.74 -13.37 7.98
C ARG A 194 20.55 -14.52 7.41
N ASN A 195 20.72 -15.60 8.16
CA ASN A 195 21.40 -16.82 7.70
C ASN A 195 20.60 -17.55 6.61
N LYS A 196 19.27 -17.57 6.71
CA LYS A 196 18.38 -18.15 5.68
C LYS A 196 18.64 -17.57 4.29
N ILE A 197 19.03 -16.32 4.23
CA ILE A 197 19.30 -15.60 2.97
C ILE A 197 20.81 -15.36 2.73
N GLY A 198 21.68 -15.92 3.55
CA GLY A 198 23.12 -15.89 3.35
C GLY A 198 23.80 -14.54 3.56
N VAL A 199 23.15 -13.56 4.22
CA VAL A 199 23.72 -12.21 4.41
C VAL A 199 24.60 -12.09 5.64
N GLY A 200 24.45 -12.99 6.65
CA GLY A 200 25.25 -12.96 7.88
C GLY A 200 25.22 -11.59 8.56
N ASP A 201 26.41 -11.03 8.85
CA ASP A 201 26.55 -9.73 9.54
C ASP A 201 26.65 -8.53 8.58
N ARG A 202 26.56 -8.72 7.26
CA ARG A 202 26.53 -7.62 6.28
C ARG A 202 25.37 -6.69 6.57
N PHE A 203 25.55 -5.38 6.34
CA PHE A 203 24.45 -4.44 6.42
C PHE A 203 23.34 -4.85 5.44
N LEU A 204 22.11 -4.97 5.93
CA LEU A 204 20.96 -5.43 5.16
C LEU A 204 19.97 -4.29 4.96
N TYR A 205 19.83 -3.84 3.71
CA TYR A 205 18.70 -3.04 3.31
C TYR A 205 17.48 -3.90 3.02
N LEU A 206 16.32 -3.41 3.41
CA LEU A 206 15.02 -3.96 3.04
C LEU A 206 14.27 -2.98 2.15
N THR A 207 13.55 -3.48 1.16
CA THR A 207 12.53 -2.71 0.42
C THR A 207 11.28 -3.56 0.23
N ILE A 208 10.12 -2.91 0.12
CA ILE A 208 8.82 -3.56 -0.03
C ILE A 208 8.08 -2.96 -1.22
N GLY A 209 7.55 -3.82 -2.10
CA GLY A 209 6.75 -3.40 -3.24
C GLY A 209 7.10 -4.06 -4.57
N GLY A 210 8.07 -5.00 -4.57
CA GLY A 210 8.50 -5.72 -5.78
C GLY A 210 9.39 -4.88 -6.70
N ILE A 211 9.64 -5.39 -7.91
CA ILE A 211 10.43 -4.70 -8.94
C ILE A 211 9.46 -4.07 -9.94
N GLU A 212 9.18 -2.79 -9.75
CA GLU A 212 8.21 -2.00 -10.52
C GLU A 212 8.74 -0.59 -10.82
N PRO A 213 8.38 0.02 -11.97
CA PRO A 213 8.81 1.38 -12.33
C PRO A 213 8.46 2.41 -11.25
N ARG A 214 7.20 2.41 -10.80
CA ARG A 214 6.69 3.34 -9.78
C ARG A 214 7.45 3.26 -8.45
N LYS A 215 7.95 2.07 -8.09
CA LYS A 215 8.73 1.84 -6.87
C LYS A 215 10.21 2.26 -6.99
N GLY A 216 10.63 2.75 -8.15
CA GLY A 216 12.01 3.18 -8.37
C GLY A 216 13.03 2.04 -8.26
N SER A 217 12.59 0.79 -8.49
CA SER A 217 13.42 -0.40 -8.24
C SER A 217 14.69 -0.41 -9.08
N ARG A 218 14.67 0.15 -10.30
CA ARG A 218 15.86 0.27 -11.12
C ARG A 218 16.89 1.20 -10.48
N HIS A 219 16.46 2.37 -9.98
CA HIS A 219 17.35 3.31 -9.30
C HIS A 219 17.96 2.71 -8.03
N LEU A 220 17.20 1.86 -7.32
CA LEU A 220 17.71 1.14 -6.15
C LEU A 220 18.77 0.12 -6.53
N ILE A 221 18.57 -0.65 -7.60
CA ILE A 221 19.54 -1.61 -8.10
C ILE A 221 20.82 -0.89 -8.58
N ASP A 222 20.67 0.23 -9.31
CA ASP A 222 21.80 1.03 -9.76
C ASP A 222 22.57 1.64 -8.56
N ALA A 223 21.88 2.12 -7.52
CA ALA A 223 22.48 2.61 -6.27
C ALA A 223 23.26 1.50 -5.53
N MET A 224 22.73 0.28 -5.48
CA MET A 224 23.46 -0.88 -4.94
C MET A 224 24.72 -1.18 -5.72
N GLY A 225 24.70 -1.05 -7.06
CA GLY A 225 25.89 -1.18 -7.93
C GLY A 225 26.94 -0.11 -7.64
N LEU A 226 26.54 1.13 -7.37
CA LEU A 226 27.45 2.21 -6.96
C LEU A 226 28.12 1.85 -5.63
N LEU A 227 27.36 1.49 -4.61
CA LEU A 227 27.89 1.08 -3.31
C LEU A 227 28.82 -0.13 -3.42
N LYS A 228 28.51 -1.09 -4.29
CA LYS A 228 29.36 -2.28 -4.51
C LYS A 228 30.72 -1.95 -5.11
N ARG A 229 30.79 -0.96 -6.01
CA ARG A 229 32.06 -0.51 -6.62
C ARG A 229 32.93 0.28 -5.67
N GLU A 230 32.30 1.05 -4.78
CA GLU A 230 33.04 1.97 -3.90
C GLU A 230 33.46 1.34 -2.57
N ARG A 231 32.85 0.19 -2.20
CA ARG A 231 33.01 -0.37 -0.86
C ARG A 231 33.37 -1.86 -0.86
N ARG A 232 34.28 -2.24 0.03
CA ARG A 232 34.58 -3.66 0.31
C ARG A 232 33.49 -4.32 1.17
N ASP A 233 32.88 -3.55 2.06
CA ASP A 233 31.80 -3.93 2.96
C ASP A 233 30.40 -3.58 2.42
N ALA A 234 30.23 -3.69 1.10
CA ALA A 234 28.98 -3.35 0.44
C ALA A 234 27.78 -4.06 1.07
N PRO A 235 26.64 -3.34 1.23
CA PRO A 235 25.45 -3.92 1.85
C PRO A 235 24.80 -4.99 0.96
N ALA A 236 23.84 -5.73 1.54
CA ALA A 236 22.90 -6.55 0.80
C ALA A 236 21.54 -5.87 0.72
N LEU A 237 20.74 -6.19 -0.29
CA LEU A 237 19.38 -5.71 -0.47
C LEU A 237 18.42 -6.89 -0.52
N ALA A 238 17.45 -6.94 0.40
CA ALA A 238 16.32 -7.85 0.34
C ALA A 238 15.08 -7.13 -0.21
N ILE A 239 14.40 -7.74 -1.17
CA ILE A 239 13.19 -7.22 -1.80
C ILE A 239 12.01 -8.11 -1.43
N ILE A 240 11.05 -7.58 -0.70
CA ILE A 240 9.75 -8.20 -0.43
C ILE A 240 8.73 -7.67 -1.43
N GLY A 241 7.98 -8.55 -2.05
CA GLY A 241 6.88 -8.23 -2.94
C GLY A 241 6.71 -9.25 -4.04
N GLY A 242 5.46 -9.43 -4.43
CA GLY A 242 5.06 -10.33 -5.51
C GLY A 242 4.94 -9.58 -6.85
N HIS A 243 4.12 -10.15 -7.72
CA HIS A 243 3.80 -9.56 -9.01
C HIS A 243 2.72 -8.46 -8.89
N SER A 244 2.92 -7.38 -9.63
CA SER A 244 1.91 -6.33 -9.78
C SER A 244 0.65 -6.84 -10.53
N PHE A 245 -0.45 -6.07 -10.44
CA PHE A 245 -1.61 -6.25 -11.30
C PHE A 245 -1.29 -5.88 -12.76
N GLN A 246 -0.43 -4.87 -12.94
CA GLN A 246 0.12 -4.52 -14.24
C GLN A 246 1.26 -5.50 -14.61
N ASP A 247 1.44 -5.74 -15.89
CA ASP A 247 2.50 -6.63 -16.36
C ASP A 247 3.83 -5.86 -16.49
N TYR A 248 4.68 -6.02 -15.49
CA TYR A 248 6.04 -5.47 -15.48
C TYR A 248 7.11 -6.54 -15.67
N ARG A 249 6.80 -7.66 -16.34
CA ARG A 249 7.79 -8.76 -16.57
C ARG A 249 9.02 -8.25 -17.28
N GLU A 250 8.85 -7.55 -18.40
CA GLU A 250 9.98 -7.01 -19.17
C GLU A 250 10.85 -6.07 -18.33
N TYR A 251 10.25 -5.13 -17.62
CA TYR A 251 10.98 -4.23 -16.72
C TYR A 251 11.76 -4.98 -15.65
N ARG A 252 11.15 -5.99 -15.04
CA ARG A 252 11.79 -6.84 -14.03
C ARG A 252 12.95 -7.63 -14.62
N GLU A 253 12.78 -8.24 -15.78
CA GLU A 253 13.82 -8.99 -16.48
C GLU A 253 14.99 -8.07 -16.85
N GLN A 254 14.73 -6.90 -17.40
CA GLN A 254 15.77 -5.91 -17.71
C GLN A 254 16.53 -5.48 -16.45
N ALA A 255 15.83 -5.23 -15.34
CA ALA A 255 16.43 -4.87 -14.07
C ALA A 255 17.34 -5.99 -13.53
N LEU A 256 16.90 -7.25 -13.57
CA LEU A 256 17.69 -8.38 -13.11
C LEU A 256 18.87 -8.70 -14.05
N ASN A 257 18.68 -8.58 -15.35
CA ASN A 257 19.73 -8.80 -16.35
C ASN A 257 20.85 -7.74 -16.26
N SER A 258 20.61 -6.59 -15.63
CA SER A 258 21.66 -5.57 -15.44
C SER A 258 22.61 -5.87 -14.27
N LEU A 259 22.30 -6.80 -13.38
CA LEU A 259 23.09 -7.08 -12.18
C LEU A 259 24.57 -7.38 -12.46
N PRO A 260 24.94 -8.24 -13.43
CA PRO A 260 26.36 -8.53 -13.69
C PRO A 260 27.16 -7.29 -14.12
N ALA A 261 26.56 -6.42 -14.94
CA ALA A 261 27.21 -5.17 -15.38
C ALA A 261 27.44 -4.18 -14.22
N LEU A 262 26.62 -4.29 -13.15
CA LEU A 262 26.75 -3.50 -11.93
C LEU A 262 27.67 -4.17 -10.88
N GLY A 263 28.21 -5.36 -11.17
CA GLY A 263 29.01 -6.15 -10.23
C GLY A 263 28.19 -6.75 -9.09
N LEU A 264 26.88 -6.91 -9.30
CA LEU A 264 25.94 -7.46 -8.33
C LEU A 264 25.60 -8.92 -8.68
N GLU A 265 25.40 -9.73 -7.66
CA GLU A 265 25.00 -11.13 -7.77
C GLU A 265 23.61 -11.34 -7.18
N LEU A 266 22.71 -11.98 -7.95
CA LEU A 266 21.40 -12.40 -7.44
C LEU A 266 21.58 -13.47 -6.35
N ASN A 267 20.75 -13.43 -5.32
CA ASN A 267 20.83 -14.28 -4.12
C ASN A 267 22.06 -14.07 -3.24
N LYS A 268 22.83 -13.04 -3.47
CA LYS A 268 23.98 -12.66 -2.65
C LYS A 268 23.98 -11.18 -2.30
N ASP A 269 23.93 -10.30 -3.28
CA ASP A 269 23.86 -8.85 -3.10
C ASP A 269 22.43 -8.35 -3.20
N LEU A 270 21.61 -8.96 -4.05
CA LEU A 270 20.19 -8.71 -4.22
C LEU A 270 19.42 -10.01 -4.00
N ILE A 271 18.57 -10.03 -3.00
CA ILE A 271 17.79 -11.19 -2.56
C ILE A 271 16.31 -10.92 -2.80
N LEU A 272 15.65 -11.79 -3.57
CA LEU A 272 14.22 -11.72 -3.79
C LEU A 272 13.51 -12.62 -2.80
N LEU A 273 12.83 -12.05 -1.81
CA LEU A 273 12.05 -12.80 -0.81
C LEU A 273 10.67 -13.21 -1.34
N GLY A 274 10.23 -12.59 -2.44
CA GLY A 274 8.87 -12.81 -2.94
C GLY A 274 7.80 -12.28 -1.97
N THR A 275 6.60 -12.86 -2.04
CA THR A 275 5.55 -12.58 -1.05
C THR A 275 5.86 -13.34 0.22
N VAL A 276 6.04 -12.63 1.31
CA VAL A 276 6.26 -13.22 2.64
C VAL A 276 4.93 -13.29 3.41
N PRO A 277 4.77 -14.27 4.33
CA PRO A 277 3.65 -14.28 5.26
C PRO A 277 3.58 -12.97 6.05
N GLU A 278 2.39 -12.53 6.37
CA GLU A 278 2.21 -11.25 7.06
C GLU A 278 2.95 -11.17 8.39
N GLN A 279 2.97 -12.26 9.15
CA GLN A 279 3.68 -12.34 10.42
C GLN A 279 5.21 -12.17 10.25
N GLU A 280 5.76 -12.65 9.13
CA GLU A 280 7.19 -12.47 8.83
C GLU A 280 7.52 -11.04 8.37
N MET A 281 6.56 -10.24 7.95
CA MET A 281 6.81 -8.86 7.49
C MET A 281 7.48 -8.02 8.60
N ALA A 282 6.90 -8.02 9.80
CA ALA A 282 7.48 -7.31 10.95
C ALA A 282 8.83 -7.89 11.37
N GLU A 283 9.00 -9.21 11.28
CA GLU A 283 10.26 -9.88 11.57
C GLU A 283 11.37 -9.46 10.59
N TRP A 284 11.06 -9.35 9.28
CA TRP A 284 12.02 -8.87 8.28
C TRP A 284 12.39 -7.42 8.48
N MET A 285 11.44 -6.55 8.86
CA MET A 285 11.75 -5.17 9.22
C MET A 285 12.69 -5.09 10.43
N ALA A 286 12.45 -5.91 11.47
CA ALA A 286 13.33 -5.97 12.63
C ALA A 286 14.67 -6.67 12.33
N ALA A 287 14.77 -7.51 11.31
CA ALA A 287 16.00 -8.18 10.90
C ALA A 287 16.90 -7.31 10.02
N ALA A 288 16.36 -6.31 9.34
CA ALA A 288 17.10 -5.37 8.51
C ALA A 288 17.85 -4.31 9.34
N ASP A 289 18.75 -3.56 8.68
CA ASP A 289 19.53 -2.47 9.27
C ASP A 289 19.11 -1.10 8.72
N GLY A 290 18.45 -1.08 7.54
CA GLY A 290 17.91 0.10 6.89
C GLY A 290 16.79 -0.24 5.93
N PHE A 291 15.88 0.70 5.72
CA PHE A 291 14.78 0.60 4.76
C PHE A 291 15.02 1.57 3.60
N ALA A 292 15.08 1.05 2.37
CA ALA A 292 15.27 1.86 1.17
C ALA A 292 13.96 1.89 0.36
N PHE A 293 13.39 3.09 0.18
CA PHE A 293 12.10 3.24 -0.50
C PHE A 293 12.13 4.37 -1.55
N PRO A 294 12.80 4.15 -2.69
CA PRO A 294 13.01 5.16 -3.72
C PRO A 294 11.83 5.30 -4.68
N SER A 295 10.61 5.19 -4.18
CA SER A 295 9.40 5.33 -5.00
C SER A 295 9.34 6.68 -5.69
N VAL A 296 8.95 6.70 -6.96
CA VAL A 296 8.82 7.93 -7.75
C VAL A 296 7.40 8.51 -7.70
N ASN A 297 6.43 7.70 -7.31
CA ASN A 297 5.03 8.13 -7.14
C ASN A 297 4.33 7.25 -6.09
N GLU A 298 3.69 7.89 -5.10
CA GLU A 298 2.98 7.22 -4.01
C GLU A 298 1.67 7.92 -3.68
N GLY A 299 0.74 7.13 -3.14
CA GLY A 299 -0.48 7.68 -2.55
C GLY A 299 -0.25 8.24 -1.17
N PHE A 300 0.51 7.50 -0.34
CA PHE A 300 0.80 7.86 1.03
C PHE A 300 2.18 7.35 1.48
N GLY A 301 2.44 6.04 1.36
CA GLY A 301 3.70 5.43 1.79
C GLY A 301 3.56 4.64 3.11
N LEU A 302 2.50 3.83 3.24
CA LEU A 302 2.25 2.99 4.42
C LEU A 302 3.49 2.27 4.93
N VAL A 303 4.25 1.65 4.03
CA VAL A 303 5.42 0.86 4.37
C VAL A 303 6.54 1.67 5.03
N ILE A 304 6.60 3.00 4.82
CA ILE A 304 7.53 3.88 5.53
C ILE A 304 7.13 3.98 7.01
N LEU A 305 5.84 4.15 7.30
CA LEU A 305 5.36 4.20 8.68
C LEU A 305 5.50 2.83 9.38
N GLU A 306 5.34 1.74 8.64
CA GLU A 306 5.58 0.39 9.13
C GLU A 306 7.07 0.19 9.49
N ALA A 307 7.99 0.59 8.61
CA ALA A 307 9.43 0.56 8.86
C ALA A 307 9.82 1.47 10.05
N ALA A 308 9.28 2.68 10.09
CA ALA A 308 9.48 3.62 11.19
C ALA A 308 8.98 3.06 12.53
N SER A 309 7.80 2.41 12.53
CA SER A 309 7.24 1.74 13.71
C SER A 309 8.13 0.62 14.24
N ALA A 310 8.80 -0.09 13.34
CA ALA A 310 9.80 -1.11 13.69
C ALA A 310 11.13 -0.53 14.18
N GLY A 311 11.27 0.80 14.20
CA GLY A 311 12.55 1.46 14.50
C GLY A 311 13.60 1.24 13.41
N LEU A 312 13.18 0.92 12.17
CA LEU A 312 14.07 0.72 11.04
C LEU A 312 14.34 2.06 10.33
N PRO A 313 15.60 2.54 10.29
CA PRO A 313 15.96 3.80 9.65
C PRO A 313 15.62 3.82 8.16
N VAL A 314 15.04 4.92 7.68
CA VAL A 314 14.49 5.04 6.33
C VAL A 314 15.35 5.95 5.45
N VAL A 315 15.62 5.50 4.23
CA VAL A 315 16.07 6.32 3.09
C VAL A 315 14.94 6.26 2.04
N ALA A 316 14.41 7.40 1.66
CA ALA A 316 13.29 7.50 0.72
C ALA A 316 13.53 8.58 -0.34
N SER A 317 12.77 8.53 -1.42
CA SER A 317 12.74 9.61 -2.41
C SER A 317 12.19 10.90 -1.82
N ASP A 318 12.70 12.02 -2.28
CA ASP A 318 12.18 13.35 -1.99
C ASP A 318 10.99 13.66 -2.92
N ILE A 319 9.80 13.14 -2.56
CA ILE A 319 8.55 13.38 -3.28
C ILE A 319 7.53 14.13 -2.41
N PRO A 320 6.67 14.95 -3.03
CA PRO A 320 5.78 15.85 -2.28
C PRO A 320 4.90 15.16 -1.23
N VAL A 321 4.42 13.93 -1.49
CA VAL A 321 3.55 13.22 -0.54
C VAL A 321 4.29 12.86 0.75
N PHE A 322 5.59 12.61 0.69
CA PHE A 322 6.37 12.26 1.89
C PHE A 322 6.62 13.46 2.78
N HIS A 323 6.68 14.68 2.24
CA HIS A 323 6.75 15.91 3.04
C HIS A 323 5.51 16.16 3.92
N GLU A 324 4.41 15.43 3.69
CA GLU A 324 3.25 15.53 4.56
C GLU A 324 3.48 14.90 5.94
N PHE A 325 4.48 14.01 6.08
CA PHE A 325 4.74 13.30 7.32
C PHE A 325 6.23 13.05 7.63
N LEU A 326 7.15 13.28 6.70
CA LEU A 326 8.59 13.14 6.90
C LEU A 326 9.31 14.48 6.87
N ALA A 327 10.19 14.71 7.84
CA ALA A 327 11.20 15.74 7.80
C ALA A 327 12.56 15.11 7.45
N HIS A 328 13.28 15.75 6.50
CA HIS A 328 14.62 15.29 6.11
C HIS A 328 15.56 15.34 7.32
N ASP A 329 16.38 14.31 7.48
CA ASP A 329 17.31 14.09 8.58
C ASP A 329 16.70 13.92 9.98
N ASP A 330 15.42 14.23 10.19
CA ASP A 330 14.76 13.98 11.47
C ASP A 330 13.99 12.65 11.47
N ASP A 331 13.20 12.40 10.43
CA ASP A 331 12.37 11.19 10.31
C ASP A 331 12.93 10.19 9.30
N ALA A 332 13.59 10.67 8.23
CA ALA A 332 14.19 9.88 7.16
C ALA A 332 15.30 10.65 6.43
N ILE A 333 16.18 9.94 5.73
CA ILE A 333 17.05 10.54 4.72
C ILE A 333 16.27 10.63 3.42
N LEU A 334 15.95 11.85 2.96
CA LEU A 334 15.30 12.08 1.68
C LEU A 334 16.36 12.32 0.59
N THR A 335 16.18 11.66 -0.56
CA THR A 335 17.13 11.67 -1.68
C THR A 335 16.41 12.07 -2.98
N SER A 336 17.12 12.70 -3.91
CA SER A 336 16.55 13.15 -5.17
C SER A 336 15.85 12.03 -5.92
N THR A 337 14.60 12.25 -6.31
CA THR A 337 13.76 11.25 -6.97
C THR A 337 14.34 10.84 -8.32
N GLY A 338 14.44 9.53 -8.55
CA GLY A 338 14.95 8.99 -9.81
C GLY A 338 16.47 9.09 -9.98
N ASP A 339 17.20 9.49 -8.93
CA ASP A 339 18.66 9.64 -8.95
C ASP A 339 19.34 8.54 -8.11
N ALA A 340 19.94 7.57 -8.79
CA ALA A 340 20.66 6.48 -8.17
C ALA A 340 21.90 6.95 -7.37
N THR A 341 22.55 8.04 -7.79
CA THR A 341 23.73 8.58 -7.10
C THR A 341 23.32 9.23 -5.77
N SER A 342 22.27 10.06 -5.79
CA SER A 342 21.69 10.64 -4.59
C SER A 342 21.19 9.55 -3.62
N LEU A 343 20.53 8.51 -4.14
CA LEU A 343 20.08 7.38 -3.35
C LEU A 343 21.25 6.61 -2.71
N ALA A 344 22.30 6.31 -3.49
CA ALA A 344 23.50 5.64 -2.98
C ALA A 344 24.18 6.47 -1.88
N ALA A 345 24.27 7.79 -2.03
CA ALA A 345 24.80 8.68 -1.00
C ALA A 345 23.96 8.65 0.27
N GLY A 346 22.63 8.70 0.16
CA GLY A 346 21.72 8.58 1.31
C GLY A 346 21.84 7.22 2.02
N MET A 347 21.97 6.14 1.25
CA MET A 347 22.21 4.80 1.78
C MET A 347 23.59 4.71 2.46
N ALA A 348 24.66 5.27 1.85
CA ALA A 348 25.99 5.30 2.45
C ALA A 348 26.00 6.00 3.83
N ARG A 349 25.20 7.05 4.01
CA ARG A 349 25.08 7.73 5.31
C ARG A 349 24.56 6.79 6.42
N LEU A 350 23.60 5.91 6.14
CA LEU A 350 23.17 4.92 7.12
C LEU A 350 24.25 3.87 7.42
N LEU A 351 25.14 3.57 6.47
CA LEU A 351 26.30 2.69 6.70
C LEU A 351 27.35 3.36 7.58
N ASP A 352 27.71 4.60 7.27
CA ASP A 352 28.88 5.30 7.78
C ASP A 352 28.60 6.13 9.04
N GLU A 353 27.34 6.50 9.28
CA GLU A 353 26.92 7.37 10.38
C GLU A 353 26.07 6.60 11.42
N PRO A 354 26.66 5.83 12.35
CA PRO A 354 25.88 5.10 13.38
C PRO A 354 24.98 6.00 14.22
N GLN A 355 25.39 7.24 14.46
CA GLN A 355 24.61 8.22 15.23
C GLN A 355 23.34 8.64 14.48
N THR A 356 23.43 8.92 13.18
CA THR A 356 22.27 9.21 12.30
C THR A 356 21.32 8.02 12.31
N ARG A 357 21.84 6.80 12.13
CA ARG A 357 21.06 5.57 12.17
C ARG A 357 20.31 5.39 13.48
N GLN A 358 20.99 5.58 14.62
CA GLN A 358 20.38 5.49 15.95
C GLN A 358 19.30 6.54 16.17
N ARG A 359 19.54 7.77 15.74
CA ARG A 359 18.59 8.88 15.86
C ARG A 359 17.30 8.59 15.06
N LEU A 360 17.42 8.22 13.78
CA LEU A 360 16.29 7.88 12.94
C LEU A 360 15.50 6.68 13.50
N ALA A 361 16.20 5.64 13.97
CA ALA A 361 15.57 4.49 14.60
C ALA A 361 14.77 4.87 15.86
N ALA A 362 15.30 5.79 16.67
CA ALA A 362 14.63 6.24 17.90
C ALA A 362 13.41 7.15 17.61
N HIS A 363 13.43 7.95 16.55
CA HIS A 363 12.34 8.84 16.16
C HIS A 363 11.17 8.09 15.48
N GLY A 364 11.46 7.01 14.75
CA GLY A 364 10.49 6.30 13.94
C GLY A 364 9.21 5.89 14.67
N PRO A 365 9.27 5.25 15.85
CA PRO A 365 8.06 4.86 16.60
C PRO A 365 7.17 6.04 16.99
N ALA A 366 7.75 7.19 17.33
CA ALA A 366 7.00 8.41 17.66
C ALA A 366 6.32 9.00 16.41
N LEU A 367 6.98 8.96 15.26
CA LEU A 367 6.38 9.32 13.97
C LEU A 367 5.17 8.42 13.66
N ALA A 368 5.37 7.10 13.68
CA ALA A 368 4.31 6.12 13.40
C ALA A 368 3.12 6.26 14.35
N GLY A 369 3.36 6.54 15.64
CA GLY A 369 2.34 6.75 16.66
C GLY A 369 1.39 7.93 16.37
N ARG A 370 1.73 8.85 15.47
CA ARG A 370 0.84 9.94 15.02
C ARG A 370 -0.26 9.48 14.06
N TYR A 371 -0.17 8.24 13.54
CA TYR A 371 -1.04 7.68 12.52
C TYR A 371 -1.70 6.36 12.98
N PRO A 372 -2.46 6.33 14.09
CA PRO A 372 -3.15 5.11 14.51
C PRO A 372 -4.36 4.84 13.61
N TRP A 373 -4.64 3.56 13.34
CA TRP A 373 -5.83 3.14 12.58
C TRP A 373 -7.15 3.57 13.22
N SER A 374 -7.21 3.68 14.54
CA SER A 374 -8.40 4.18 15.26
C SER A 374 -8.82 5.58 14.81
N ARG A 375 -7.85 6.48 14.56
CA ARG A 375 -8.14 7.81 14.02
C ARG A 375 -8.73 7.71 12.61
N THR A 376 -8.17 6.87 11.76
CA THR A 376 -8.65 6.63 10.40
C THR A 376 -10.06 6.08 10.42
N ALA A 377 -10.34 5.07 11.25
CA ALA A 377 -11.67 4.48 11.40
C ALA A 377 -12.70 5.48 11.92
N SER A 378 -12.37 6.26 12.97
CA SER A 378 -13.28 7.27 13.51
C SER A 378 -13.67 8.34 12.48
N GLN A 379 -12.72 8.75 11.61
CA GLN A 379 -13.02 9.66 10.51
C GLN A 379 -13.98 9.02 9.49
N HIS A 380 -13.76 7.75 9.11
CA HIS A 380 -14.68 7.03 8.22
C HIS A 380 -16.06 6.85 8.84
N THR A 381 -16.14 6.50 10.12
CA THR A 381 -17.39 6.36 10.85
C THR A 381 -18.20 7.66 10.83
N ALA A 382 -17.55 8.81 11.02
CA ALA A 382 -18.21 10.11 10.93
C ALA A 382 -18.73 10.39 9.50
N ILE A 383 -17.96 10.05 8.47
CA ILE A 383 -18.35 10.19 7.07
C ILE A 383 -19.55 9.30 6.74
N TYR A 384 -19.53 8.03 7.15
CA TYR A 384 -20.66 7.11 6.92
C TYR A 384 -21.97 7.61 7.56
N ARG A 385 -21.89 8.13 8.78
CA ARG A 385 -23.06 8.72 9.45
C ARG A 385 -23.61 9.93 8.68
N GLN A 386 -22.75 10.82 8.18
CA GLN A 386 -23.16 11.96 7.36
C GLN A 386 -23.84 11.53 6.07
N MET A 387 -23.33 10.46 5.41
CA MET A 387 -23.92 9.95 4.16
C MET A 387 -25.27 9.27 4.41
N SER A 388 -25.49 8.67 5.56
CA SER A 388 -26.76 8.01 5.91
C SER A 388 -27.85 9.01 6.34
N SER A 389 -27.48 10.09 7.04
CA SER A 389 -28.44 11.10 7.54
C SER A 389 -28.94 12.07 6.46
N ALA A 390 -28.34 12.10 5.29
CA ALA A 390 -28.80 12.93 4.16
C ALA A 390 -30.06 12.37 3.44
N HIS A 391 -30.76 11.40 4.04
CA HIS A 391 -31.97 10.77 3.50
C HIS A 391 -33.23 10.99 4.34
N GLU A 392 -33.12 11.73 5.48
CA GLU A 392 -34.29 12.25 6.23
C GLU A 392 -34.61 13.69 5.81
#